data_b02b3894706e09ea3c34a659efd61822
#
_entry.id   b02b3894706e09ea3c34a659efd61822
#
_cell.length_a   1.000
_cell.length_b   1.000
_cell.length_c   1.000
_cell.angle_alpha   90.00
_cell.angle_beta   90.00
_cell.angle_gamma   90.00
#
_symmetry.space_group_name_H-M   'P 1'
#
loop_
_entity.id
_entity.type
_entity.pdbx_description
1 polymer ?
#
loop_
_entity_poly.entity_id
_entity_poly.type
_entity_poly.pdbx_seq_one_letter_code
_entity_poly.pdbx_strand_id
1 'polypeptide(L)'
;ILWLIHKEHSRKNEVQIKTQMEVVNELRHKLQDKEREYGEMNSEKQKAINELFEQRFTTLDNLCNTYYEYQGTKNEQTKIYNDVMKLISELGTDNRTLKELEYNVNLYKNNLMTEFRQAFPEISESDCTLYLYVVSGFSSRAISILIDEKIEVVYNRKSRLKQKISKCTAPNKELFLQYYN
;
A
#
# COMPACT_ATOMS: atom_id res chain seq x y z
N ILE A 1 -53.29 -14.43 -43.84
CA ILE A 1 -52.85 -15.04 -42.56
C ILE A 1 -51.30 -15.16 -42.54
N LEU A 2 -50.65 -15.76 -43.51
CA LEU A 2 -49.17 -15.92 -43.56
C LEU A 2 -48.42 -14.57 -43.54
N TRP A 3 -48.91 -13.55 -44.21
CA TRP A 3 -48.30 -12.20 -44.19
C TRP A 3 -48.36 -11.55 -42.82
N LEU A 4 -49.46 -11.74 -42.05
CA LEU A 4 -49.60 -11.22 -40.69
C LEU A 4 -48.61 -11.90 -39.72
N ILE A 5 -48.46 -13.22 -39.85
CA ILE A 5 -47.49 -13.98 -39.03
C ILE A 5 -46.05 -13.54 -39.33
N HIS A 6 -45.72 -13.34 -40.59
CA HIS A 6 -44.38 -12.86 -40.99
C HIS A 6 -44.09 -11.46 -40.45
N LYS A 7 -45.06 -10.54 -40.54
CA LYS A 7 -44.96 -9.18 -40.02
C LYS A 7 -44.77 -9.12 -38.48
N GLU A 8 -45.48 -9.99 -37.77
CA GLU A 8 -45.35 -10.08 -36.31
C GLU A 8 -44.01 -10.68 -35.89
N HIS A 9 -43.51 -11.67 -36.60
CA HIS A 9 -42.18 -12.25 -36.37
C HIS A 9 -41.07 -11.24 -36.64
N SER A 10 -41.18 -10.46 -37.72
CA SER A 10 -40.22 -9.38 -38.04
C SER A 10 -40.20 -8.31 -36.93
N ARG A 11 -41.35 -7.87 -36.42
CA ARG A 11 -41.41 -6.91 -35.30
C ARG A 11 -40.81 -7.45 -34.02
N LYS A 12 -41.01 -8.73 -33.69
CA LYS A 12 -40.41 -9.36 -32.52
C LYS A 12 -38.87 -9.41 -32.65
N ASN A 13 -38.37 -9.75 -33.82
CA ASN A 13 -36.94 -9.74 -34.08
C ASN A 13 -36.33 -8.35 -33.99
N GLU A 14 -36.98 -7.30 -34.52
CA GLU A 14 -36.53 -5.90 -34.41
C GLU A 14 -36.47 -5.45 -32.96
N VAL A 15 -37.45 -5.75 -32.15
CA VAL A 15 -37.44 -5.42 -30.71
C VAL A 15 -36.32 -6.14 -29.98
N GLN A 16 -36.12 -7.42 -30.27
CA GLN A 16 -35.06 -8.23 -29.67
C GLN A 16 -33.67 -7.70 -30.05
N ILE A 17 -33.43 -7.34 -31.31
CA ILE A 17 -32.18 -6.74 -31.78
C ILE A 17 -31.94 -5.40 -31.07
N LYS A 18 -32.95 -4.55 -30.95
CA LYS A 18 -32.86 -3.28 -30.27
C LYS A 18 -32.47 -3.43 -28.80
N THR A 19 -33.11 -4.36 -28.09
CA THR A 19 -32.79 -4.65 -26.68
C THR A 19 -31.36 -5.19 -26.54
N GLN A 20 -30.92 -6.07 -27.45
CA GLN A 20 -29.53 -6.58 -27.44
C GLN A 20 -28.52 -5.45 -27.71
N MET A 21 -28.82 -4.51 -28.62
CA MET A 21 -27.95 -3.35 -28.88
C MET A 21 -27.85 -2.43 -27.65
N GLU A 22 -28.96 -2.21 -26.94
CA GLU A 22 -28.95 -1.43 -25.69
C GLU A 22 -28.05 -2.08 -24.64
N VAL A 23 -28.13 -3.39 -24.42
CA VAL A 23 -27.26 -4.14 -23.51
C VAL A 23 -25.79 -4.08 -23.94
N VAL A 24 -25.50 -4.23 -25.23
CA VAL A 24 -24.13 -4.12 -25.75
C VAL A 24 -23.55 -2.73 -25.53
N ASN A 25 -24.33 -1.68 -25.74
CA ASN A 25 -23.90 -0.31 -25.52
C ASN A 25 -23.63 -0.04 -24.02
N GLU A 26 -24.49 -0.51 -23.13
CA GLU A 26 -24.29 -0.40 -21.68
C GLU A 26 -23.00 -1.12 -21.23
N LEU A 27 -22.77 -2.35 -21.73
CA LEU A 27 -21.56 -3.09 -21.43
C LEU A 27 -20.30 -2.38 -21.96
N ARG A 28 -20.39 -1.78 -23.16
CA ARG A 28 -19.28 -0.99 -23.73
C ARG A 28 -18.93 0.22 -22.85
N HIS A 29 -19.94 0.96 -22.39
CA HIS A 29 -19.70 2.08 -21.47
C HIS A 29 -19.07 1.64 -20.14
N LYS A 30 -19.58 0.57 -19.54
CA LYS A 30 -18.98 -0.01 -18.33
C LYS A 30 -17.53 -0.44 -18.52
N LEU A 31 -17.21 -1.01 -19.69
CA LEU A 31 -15.83 -1.40 -20.02
C LEU A 31 -14.92 -0.18 -20.14
N GLN A 32 -15.35 0.86 -20.88
CA GLN A 32 -14.58 2.11 -21.03
C GLN A 32 -14.33 2.80 -19.68
N ASP A 33 -15.35 2.83 -18.80
CA ASP A 33 -15.18 3.40 -17.45
C ASP A 33 -14.15 2.61 -16.63
N LYS A 34 -14.19 1.28 -16.73
CA LYS A 34 -13.19 0.43 -16.07
C LYS A 34 -11.77 0.59 -16.64
N GLU A 35 -11.64 0.69 -17.94
CA GLU A 35 -10.33 0.93 -18.59
C GLU A 35 -9.74 2.27 -18.14
N ARG A 36 -10.56 3.31 -18.03
CA ARG A 36 -10.12 4.62 -17.52
C ARG A 36 -9.69 4.53 -16.05
N GLU A 37 -10.51 3.91 -15.19
CA GLU A 37 -10.20 3.71 -13.77
C GLU A 37 -8.86 2.95 -13.58
N TYR A 38 -8.62 1.88 -14.36
CA TYR A 38 -7.36 1.15 -14.33
C TYR A 38 -6.18 1.98 -14.85
N GLY A 39 -6.39 2.82 -15.86
CA GLY A 39 -5.37 3.71 -16.40
C GLY A 39 -4.94 4.76 -15.36
N GLU A 40 -5.89 5.40 -14.70
CA GLU A 40 -5.65 6.39 -13.64
C GLU A 40 -4.90 5.75 -12.46
N MET A 41 -5.36 4.59 -11.97
CA MET A 41 -4.71 3.86 -10.88
C MET A 41 -3.26 3.44 -11.23
N ASN A 42 -3.00 2.99 -12.46
CA ASN A 42 -1.65 2.66 -12.90
C ASN A 42 -0.74 3.89 -12.97
N SER A 43 -1.26 5.02 -13.40
CA SER A 43 -0.52 6.28 -13.43
C SER A 43 -0.12 6.74 -12.03
N GLU A 44 -1.04 6.67 -11.06
CA GLU A 44 -0.76 7.00 -9.66
C GLU A 44 0.29 6.07 -9.05
N LYS A 45 0.18 4.77 -9.30
CA LYS A 45 1.18 3.78 -8.85
C LYS A 45 2.55 4.09 -9.42
N GLN A 46 2.66 4.39 -10.70
CA GLN A 46 3.93 4.72 -11.35
C GLN A 46 4.54 6.00 -10.78
N LYS A 47 3.72 7.02 -10.53
CA LYS A 47 4.15 8.27 -9.90
C LYS A 47 4.73 8.01 -8.51
N ALA A 48 4.03 7.26 -7.67
CA ALA A 48 4.51 6.93 -6.33
C ALA A 48 5.79 6.08 -6.34
N ILE A 49 5.96 5.17 -7.31
CA ILE A 49 7.24 4.44 -7.52
C ILE A 49 8.37 5.42 -7.81
N ASN A 50 8.17 6.34 -8.73
CA ASN A 50 9.18 7.31 -9.10
C ASN A 50 9.56 8.20 -7.91
N GLU A 51 8.58 8.70 -7.14
CA GLU A 51 8.82 9.48 -5.93
C GLU A 51 9.64 8.71 -4.88
N LEU A 52 9.35 7.42 -4.66
CA LEU A 52 10.12 6.57 -3.76
C LEU A 52 11.56 6.35 -4.24
N PHE A 53 11.79 6.20 -5.54
CA PHE A 53 13.12 6.10 -6.11
C PHE A 53 13.90 7.41 -5.94
N GLU A 54 13.29 8.55 -6.24
CA GLU A 54 13.90 9.87 -6.06
C GLU A 54 14.28 10.11 -4.59
N GLN A 55 13.41 9.79 -3.64
CA GLN A 55 13.72 9.90 -2.22
C GLN A 55 14.91 9.03 -1.82
N ARG A 56 14.98 7.78 -2.31
CA ARG A 56 16.12 6.89 -2.04
C ARG A 56 17.42 7.43 -2.62
N PHE A 57 17.40 7.92 -3.86
CA PHE A 57 18.59 8.50 -4.49
C PHE A 57 19.04 9.76 -3.77
N THR A 58 18.12 10.66 -3.41
CA THR A 58 18.43 11.86 -2.63
C THR A 58 19.05 11.51 -1.27
N THR A 59 18.52 10.52 -0.58
CA THR A 59 19.07 10.05 0.70
C THR A 59 20.49 9.51 0.54
N LEU A 60 20.73 8.66 -0.48
CA LEU A 60 22.05 8.12 -0.76
C LEU A 60 23.04 9.22 -1.17
N ASP A 61 22.61 10.16 -2.02
CA ASP A 61 23.46 11.27 -2.46
C ASP A 61 23.88 12.14 -1.26
N ASN A 62 22.94 12.48 -0.37
CA ASN A 62 23.24 13.22 0.85
C ASN A 62 24.26 12.48 1.74
N LEU A 63 24.09 11.17 1.94
CA LEU A 63 25.05 10.36 2.72
C LEU A 63 26.43 10.30 2.04
N CYS A 64 26.48 10.16 0.70
CA CYS A 64 27.72 10.18 -0.05
C CYS A 64 28.42 11.54 0.04
N ASN A 65 27.68 12.63 -0.06
CA ASN A 65 28.21 13.98 0.09
C ASN A 65 28.76 14.20 1.51
N THR A 66 28.01 13.81 2.55
CA THR A 66 28.51 13.86 3.94
C THR A 66 29.78 13.04 4.09
N TYR A 67 29.83 11.82 3.57
CA TYR A 67 31.04 10.99 3.61
C TYR A 67 32.22 11.69 2.92
N TYR A 68 32.01 12.20 1.70
CA TYR A 68 33.06 12.87 0.93
C TYR A 68 33.60 14.12 1.62
N GLU A 69 32.74 14.96 2.20
CA GLU A 69 33.13 16.21 2.90
C GLU A 69 33.92 15.94 4.18
N TYR A 70 33.59 14.89 4.90
CA TYR A 70 34.17 14.62 6.22
C TYR A 70 35.20 13.47 6.22
N GLN A 71 35.40 12.79 5.09
CA GLN A 71 36.34 11.67 4.95
C GLN A 71 37.74 12.04 5.47
N GLY A 72 38.26 11.23 6.40
CA GLY A 72 39.57 11.47 7.03
C GLY A 72 39.61 12.59 8.05
N THR A 73 38.49 13.25 8.36
CA THR A 73 38.40 14.26 9.40
C THR A 73 38.11 13.63 10.78
N LYS A 74 38.45 14.34 11.87
CA LYS A 74 38.11 13.89 13.24
C LYS A 74 36.60 13.83 13.49
N ASN A 75 35.80 14.48 12.66
CA ASN A 75 34.35 14.59 12.81
C ASN A 75 33.55 13.64 11.91
N GLU A 76 34.24 12.84 11.08
CA GLU A 76 33.61 11.93 10.11
C GLU A 76 32.54 11.03 10.75
N GLN A 77 32.91 10.28 11.76
CA GLN A 77 31.98 9.35 12.42
C GLN A 77 30.79 10.07 13.08
N THR A 78 31.04 11.23 13.69
CA THR A 78 30.01 12.01 14.36
C THR A 78 28.99 12.58 13.36
N LYS A 79 29.45 13.05 12.20
CA LYS A 79 28.56 13.61 11.17
C LYS A 79 27.71 12.52 10.52
N ILE A 80 28.32 11.42 10.09
CA ILE A 80 27.59 10.29 9.53
C ILE A 80 26.55 9.75 10.53
N TYR A 81 26.96 9.61 11.80
CA TYR A 81 26.05 9.20 12.87
C TYR A 81 24.85 10.14 13.02
N ASN A 82 25.09 11.45 13.05
CA ASN A 82 24.02 12.44 13.21
C ASN A 82 23.05 12.45 12.02
N ASP A 83 23.55 12.31 10.79
CA ASP A 83 22.71 12.25 9.59
C ASP A 83 21.85 10.96 9.56
N VAL A 84 22.44 9.83 9.94
CA VAL A 84 21.70 8.56 10.09
C VAL A 84 20.63 8.69 11.19
N MET A 85 20.96 9.27 12.33
CA MET A 85 20.00 9.49 13.43
C MET A 85 18.87 10.44 13.04
N LYS A 86 19.16 11.46 12.25
CA LYS A 86 18.14 12.38 11.71
C LYS A 86 17.14 11.62 10.81
N LEU A 87 17.64 10.82 9.86
CA LEU A 87 16.81 10.01 8.98
C LEU A 87 15.93 9.00 9.76
N ILE A 88 16.49 8.37 10.79
CA ILE A 88 15.76 7.46 11.67
C ILE A 88 14.65 8.19 12.42
N SER A 89 14.96 9.38 12.99
CA SER A 89 13.97 10.18 13.70
C SER A 89 12.81 10.61 12.78
N GLU A 90 13.11 11.06 11.58
CA GLU A 90 12.09 11.42 10.58
C GLU A 90 11.15 10.26 10.25
N LEU A 91 11.69 9.04 10.07
CA LEU A 91 10.91 7.84 9.79
C LEU A 91 10.13 7.31 11.00
N GLY A 92 10.66 7.49 12.22
CA GLY A 92 10.11 6.88 13.44
C GLY A 92 9.08 7.72 14.18
N THR A 93 9.18 9.05 14.11
CA THR A 93 8.40 9.95 14.96
C THR A 93 7.52 10.94 14.21
N ASP A 94 7.79 11.20 12.93
CA ASP A 94 7.01 12.14 12.14
C ASP A 94 5.69 11.53 11.65
N ASN A 95 4.60 12.04 12.20
CA ASN A 95 3.24 11.64 11.80
C ASN A 95 2.96 11.83 10.30
N ARG A 96 3.61 12.78 9.64
CA ARG A 96 3.46 13.01 8.20
C ARG A 96 4.09 11.86 7.43
N THR A 97 5.32 11.52 7.78
CA THR A 97 6.07 10.42 7.16
C THR A 97 5.37 9.07 7.37
N LEU A 98 4.79 8.82 8.55
CA LEU A 98 3.99 7.62 8.80
C LEU A 98 2.72 7.56 7.95
N LYS A 99 2.01 8.67 7.77
CA LYS A 99 0.83 8.76 6.89
C LYS A 99 1.19 8.55 5.43
N GLU A 100 2.31 9.12 4.97
CA GLU A 100 2.81 8.91 3.61
C GLU A 100 3.21 7.44 3.39
N LEU A 101 3.85 6.80 4.36
CA LEU A 101 4.17 5.37 4.31
C LEU A 101 2.90 4.52 4.26
N GLU A 102 1.90 4.81 5.11
CA GLU A 102 0.61 4.10 5.11
C GLU A 102 -0.14 4.29 3.78
N TYR A 103 -0.16 5.51 3.24
CA TYR A 103 -0.73 5.80 1.92
C TYR A 103 -0.05 4.96 0.82
N ASN A 104 1.29 4.94 0.81
CA ASN A 104 2.05 4.17 -0.17
C ASN A 104 1.77 2.65 -0.03
N VAL A 105 1.74 2.12 1.20
CA VAL A 105 1.40 0.71 1.43
C VAL A 105 -0.01 0.39 0.94
N ASN A 106 -0.99 1.25 1.20
CA ASN A 106 -2.35 1.07 0.68
C ASN A 106 -2.39 1.08 -0.84
N LEU A 107 -1.66 1.98 -1.49
CA LEU A 107 -1.59 2.06 -2.95
C LEU A 107 -1.00 0.80 -3.58
N TYR A 108 0.10 0.24 -2.99
CA TYR A 108 0.78 -0.92 -3.55
C TYR A 108 0.18 -2.26 -3.14
N LYS A 109 -0.46 -2.31 -1.98
CA LYS A 109 -0.96 -3.55 -1.37
C LYS A 109 -2.49 -3.56 -1.27
N ASN A 110 -3.17 -2.94 -2.25
CA ASN A 110 -4.63 -2.98 -2.39
C ASN A 110 -5.36 -2.61 -1.09
N ASN A 111 -5.06 -1.43 -0.53
CA ASN A 111 -5.66 -0.90 0.69
C ASN A 111 -5.45 -1.76 1.96
N LEU A 112 -4.35 -2.50 2.01
CA LEU A 112 -4.05 -3.46 3.07
C LEU A 112 -4.18 -2.86 4.50
N MET A 113 -3.65 -1.65 4.72
CA MET A 113 -3.71 -1.02 6.05
C MET A 113 -5.12 -0.54 6.38
N THR A 114 -5.86 -0.06 5.39
CA THR A 114 -7.28 0.32 5.56
C THR A 114 -8.11 -0.90 5.95
N GLU A 115 -7.95 -2.02 5.26
CA GLU A 115 -8.62 -3.29 5.57
C GLU A 115 -8.19 -3.82 6.94
N PHE A 116 -6.91 -3.72 7.29
CA PHE A 116 -6.39 -4.12 8.59
C PHE A 116 -7.04 -3.34 9.73
N ARG A 117 -7.13 -2.00 9.63
CA ARG A 117 -7.78 -1.16 10.64
C ARG A 117 -9.28 -1.47 10.79
N GLN A 118 -9.97 -1.77 9.67
CA GLN A 118 -11.39 -2.17 9.68
C GLN A 118 -11.60 -3.54 10.31
N ALA A 119 -10.70 -4.50 10.04
CA ALA A 119 -10.79 -5.85 10.59
C ALA A 119 -10.44 -5.91 12.09
N PHE A 120 -9.64 -4.98 12.59
CA PHE A 120 -9.10 -4.97 13.96
C PHE A 120 -9.23 -3.60 14.64
N PRO A 121 -10.45 -3.08 14.86
CA PRO A 121 -10.65 -1.76 15.46
C PRO A 121 -10.15 -1.64 16.90
N GLU A 122 -9.93 -2.78 17.58
CA GLU A 122 -9.43 -2.86 18.95
C GLU A 122 -7.89 -2.83 19.05
N ILE A 123 -7.17 -2.87 17.92
CA ILE A 123 -5.71 -2.81 17.94
C ILE A 123 -5.28 -1.35 18.16
N SER A 124 -4.30 -1.17 19.06
CA SER A 124 -3.76 0.16 19.36
C SER A 124 -3.04 0.77 18.16
N GLU A 125 -3.01 2.11 18.09
CA GLU A 125 -2.29 2.83 17.03
C GLU A 125 -0.80 2.44 16.98
N SER A 126 -0.18 2.22 18.14
CA SER A 126 1.21 1.74 18.23
C SER A 126 1.40 0.34 17.60
N ASP A 127 0.42 -0.55 17.72
CA ASP A 127 0.48 -1.88 17.09
C ASP A 127 0.12 -1.79 15.59
N CYS A 128 -0.74 -0.84 15.18
CA CYS A 128 -0.97 -0.53 13.77
C CYS A 128 0.32 -0.01 13.11
N THR A 129 1.06 0.88 13.77
CA THR A 129 2.36 1.37 13.30
C THR A 129 3.39 0.24 13.22
N LEU A 130 3.43 -0.64 14.21
CA LEU A 130 4.28 -1.84 14.17
C LEU A 130 3.94 -2.72 12.95
N TYR A 131 2.64 -2.93 12.69
CA TYR A 131 2.19 -3.70 11.53
C TYR A 131 2.57 -3.01 10.21
N LEU A 132 2.41 -1.69 10.14
CA LEU A 132 2.82 -0.88 8.98
C LEU A 132 4.29 -1.10 8.64
N TYR A 133 5.19 -1.07 9.62
CA TYR A 133 6.61 -1.35 9.40
C TYR A 133 6.87 -2.80 8.95
N VAL A 134 6.13 -3.77 9.52
CA VAL A 134 6.23 -5.18 9.10
C VAL A 134 5.85 -5.34 7.63
N VAL A 135 4.71 -4.80 7.21
CA VAL A 135 4.25 -4.91 5.81
C VAL A 135 5.07 -4.08 4.83
N SER A 136 5.76 -3.04 5.32
CA SER A 136 6.73 -2.26 4.54
C SER A 136 8.07 -2.98 4.37
N GLY A 137 8.28 -4.14 5.03
CA GLY A 137 9.48 -4.95 4.89
C GLY A 137 10.65 -4.55 5.80
N PHE A 138 10.41 -3.74 6.84
CA PHE A 138 11.45 -3.40 7.80
C PHE A 138 11.84 -4.63 8.66
N SER A 139 13.15 -4.82 8.87
CA SER A 139 13.64 -5.83 9.80
C SER A 139 13.27 -5.50 11.25
N SER A 140 13.19 -6.52 12.12
CA SER A 140 12.91 -6.28 13.53
C SER A 140 13.96 -5.39 14.22
N ARG A 141 15.22 -5.39 13.74
CA ARG A 141 16.26 -4.45 14.20
C ARG A 141 15.96 -3.02 13.80
N ALA A 142 15.57 -2.79 12.53
CA ALA A 142 15.18 -1.47 12.06
C ALA A 142 13.96 -0.97 12.84
N ILE A 143 12.94 -1.81 13.01
CA ILE A 143 11.72 -1.48 13.77
C ILE A 143 12.08 -1.08 15.21
N SER A 144 12.98 -1.81 15.89
CA SER A 144 13.38 -1.50 17.27
C SER A 144 13.98 -0.09 17.42
N ILE A 145 14.73 0.35 16.40
CA ILE A 145 15.31 1.70 16.36
C ILE A 145 14.23 2.75 16.05
N LEU A 146 13.35 2.47 15.07
CA LEU A 146 12.30 3.40 14.64
C LEU A 146 11.26 3.69 15.73
N ILE A 147 10.95 2.72 16.59
CA ILE A 147 9.98 2.87 17.70
C ILE A 147 10.64 3.07 19.06
N ASP A 148 11.97 3.18 19.11
CA ASP A 148 12.78 3.32 20.32
C ASP A 148 12.47 2.25 21.40
N GLU A 149 12.40 1.00 20.98
CA GLU A 149 12.16 -0.15 21.87
C GLU A 149 13.27 -1.19 21.74
N LYS A 150 13.48 -2.00 22.79
CA LYS A 150 14.41 -3.12 22.73
C LYS A 150 13.93 -4.17 21.74
N ILE A 151 14.87 -4.82 21.05
CA ILE A 151 14.57 -5.78 19.99
C ILE A 151 13.72 -6.97 20.50
N GLU A 152 13.93 -7.40 21.75
CA GLU A 152 13.15 -8.46 22.39
C GLU A 152 11.69 -8.05 22.56
N VAL A 153 11.43 -6.76 22.86
CA VAL A 153 10.08 -6.20 22.97
C VAL A 153 9.40 -6.22 21.61
N VAL A 154 10.12 -5.85 20.55
CA VAL A 154 9.61 -5.90 19.17
C VAL A 154 9.25 -7.32 18.75
N TYR A 155 10.10 -8.31 19.03
CA TYR A 155 9.78 -9.72 18.76
C TYR A 155 8.52 -10.18 19.50
N ASN A 156 8.41 -9.84 20.78
CA ASN A 156 7.25 -10.19 21.61
C ASN A 156 5.97 -9.50 21.10
N ARG A 157 6.05 -8.23 20.70
CA ARG A 157 4.93 -7.49 20.14
C ARG A 157 4.49 -8.08 18.79
N LYS A 158 5.44 -8.34 17.88
CA LYS A 158 5.18 -9.00 16.59
C LYS A 158 4.48 -10.35 16.80
N SER A 159 4.98 -11.18 17.72
CA SER A 159 4.39 -12.48 18.02
C SER A 159 2.96 -12.37 18.54
N ARG A 160 2.71 -11.45 19.50
CA ARG A 160 1.36 -11.20 20.04
C ARG A 160 0.41 -10.69 18.97
N LEU A 161 0.86 -9.79 18.13
CA LEU A 161 0.05 -9.24 17.03
C LEU A 161 -0.28 -10.33 16.00
N LYS A 162 0.70 -11.17 15.62
CA LYS A 162 0.49 -12.35 14.78
C LYS A 162 -0.57 -13.30 15.38
N GLN A 163 -0.50 -13.56 16.68
CA GLN A 163 -1.48 -14.40 17.38
C GLN A 163 -2.89 -13.78 17.40
N LYS A 164 -3.00 -12.46 17.59
CA LYS A 164 -4.29 -11.76 17.51
C LYS A 164 -4.92 -11.93 16.13
N ILE A 165 -4.14 -11.69 15.07
CA ILE A 165 -4.59 -11.84 13.69
C ILE A 165 -5.00 -13.29 13.40
N SER A 166 -4.21 -14.29 13.82
CA SER A 166 -4.50 -15.70 13.57
C SER A 166 -5.79 -16.20 14.25
N LYS A 167 -6.13 -15.65 15.42
CA LYS A 167 -7.34 -15.99 16.17
C LYS A 167 -8.60 -15.26 15.69
N CYS A 168 -8.44 -14.26 14.84
CA CYS A 168 -9.56 -13.51 14.29
C CYS A 168 -10.43 -14.37 13.36
N THR A 169 -11.72 -14.08 13.34
CA THR A 169 -12.69 -14.70 12.42
C THR A 169 -12.79 -14.00 11.06
N ALA A 170 -12.00 -12.95 10.83
CA ALA A 170 -12.03 -12.21 9.57
C ALA A 170 -11.68 -13.12 8.39
N PRO A 171 -12.45 -13.09 7.30
CA PRO A 171 -12.28 -13.97 6.13
C PRO A 171 -10.94 -13.77 5.42
N ASN A 172 -10.35 -12.59 5.53
CA ASN A 172 -9.11 -12.18 4.85
C ASN A 172 -7.87 -12.23 5.78
N LYS A 173 -7.92 -12.90 6.93
CA LYS A 173 -6.80 -12.96 7.90
C LYS A 173 -5.49 -13.46 7.31
N GLU A 174 -5.54 -14.39 6.36
CA GLU A 174 -4.34 -14.93 5.70
C GLU A 174 -3.60 -13.86 4.90
N LEU A 175 -4.30 -12.88 4.35
CA LEU A 175 -3.73 -11.71 3.69
C LEU A 175 -2.84 -10.91 4.66
N PHE A 176 -3.24 -10.80 5.92
CA PHE A 176 -2.46 -10.08 6.93
C PHE A 176 -1.30 -10.91 7.48
N LEU A 177 -1.44 -12.24 7.53
CA LEU A 177 -0.42 -13.13 8.07
C LEU A 177 0.77 -13.37 7.14
N GLN A 178 0.61 -13.21 5.83
CA GLN A 178 1.65 -13.45 4.83
C GLN A 178 2.91 -12.58 5.03
N TYR A 179 2.82 -11.47 5.76
CA TYR A 179 3.93 -10.56 6.04
C TYR A 179 4.72 -10.90 7.31
N TYR A 180 4.33 -11.95 8.04
CA TYR A 180 4.99 -12.39 9.28
C TYR A 180 5.94 -13.57 9.06
N ASN A 181 6.60 -13.63 7.94
CA ASN A 181 7.63 -14.64 7.68
C ASN A 181 8.94 -14.32 8.40
#